data_c94dad880e34008b2dfa37b58fe42db3
#
_entry.id   c94dad880e34008b2dfa37b58fe42db3
#
_cell.length_a   1.000
_cell.length_b   1.000
_cell.length_c   1.000
_cell.angle_alpha   90.00
_cell.angle_beta   90.00
_cell.angle_gamma   90.00
#
_symmetry.space_group_name_H-M   'P 1'
#
loop_
_entity.id
_entity.type
_entity.pdbx_description
1 polymer ?
#
loop_
_entity_poly.entity_id
_entity_poly.type
_entity_poly.pdbx_seq_one_letter_code
_entity_poly.pdbx_strand_id
1 'polypeptide(L)'
;MNEPLAQRMRPKTLAEVCGQQHLLAPGRVFRRTIESGRIPNMIFYGPSGTGKTTVARIIAENSGMTLHKLNGTSCGTGDIKAVLKDIGTLAGAGGILLYLDEIQYLNKKQQQSLLECIEDGTVTLIASTTENPYFYIYNALLSRCTVFEFKSLTAADVEQGLRNALKKLSESEGTPIRMEDDACAYLAESAGGDLRKALGCLDFAVTAATPEPEGKHITLDMIQQVTRRTAMRYDRDGDDHYDVVSAYQKSMRGSDPDAALHYLARLLEAGDLPSACRRLMVCACEDVGLAYPQIIPIVKAAVDIANAVGLPEARLALADAVVLVATSPKSNSAHDAINAAIADVQAGRTGPIPRQLQNKHYDGEDALVKGQNYKYAHDYPNHWVEQQYLPDVLKNTKYYTFGENKNEQASRAYWARIKGEENV
;
A
#
# COMPACT_ATOMS: atom_id res chain seq x y z
N MET A 1 32.44 -14.20 -7.74
CA MET A 1 31.33 -13.66 -6.93
C MET A 1 30.14 -14.56 -7.17
N ASN A 2 29.58 -15.15 -6.11
CA ASN A 2 28.38 -16.01 -6.25
C ASN A 2 27.13 -15.13 -6.41
N GLU A 3 26.71 -14.92 -7.65
CA GLU A 3 25.47 -14.21 -7.93
C GLU A 3 24.30 -15.05 -7.45
N PRO A 4 23.29 -14.48 -6.70
CA PRO A 4 22.14 -15.22 -6.19
C PRO A 4 21.37 -15.92 -7.31
N LEU A 5 20.81 -17.11 -7.03
CA LEU A 5 20.10 -17.91 -8.02
C LEU A 5 18.96 -17.14 -8.69
N ALA A 6 18.20 -16.38 -7.93
CA ALA A 6 17.11 -15.53 -8.47
C ALA A 6 17.61 -14.53 -9.53
N GLN A 7 18.86 -14.10 -9.49
CA GLN A 7 19.47 -13.22 -10.47
C GLN A 7 19.91 -14.02 -11.71
N ARG A 8 20.59 -15.17 -11.48
CA ARG A 8 21.06 -16.08 -12.54
C ARG A 8 19.90 -16.66 -13.36
N MET A 9 18.78 -16.96 -12.72
CA MET A 9 17.59 -17.57 -13.35
C MET A 9 16.62 -16.55 -13.94
N ARG A 10 16.95 -15.25 -13.91
CA ARG A 10 16.06 -14.19 -14.39
C ARG A 10 15.67 -14.41 -15.85
N PRO A 11 14.36 -14.38 -16.17
CA PRO A 11 13.86 -14.46 -17.54
C PRO A 11 14.48 -13.42 -18.47
N LYS A 12 14.75 -13.83 -19.70
CA LYS A 12 15.26 -12.96 -20.77
C LYS A 12 14.17 -12.56 -21.77
N THR A 13 13.08 -13.29 -21.82
CA THR A 13 11.95 -13.03 -22.71
C THR A 13 10.64 -13.01 -21.92
N LEU A 14 9.62 -12.33 -22.45
CA LEU A 14 8.29 -12.31 -21.83
C LEU A 14 7.64 -13.70 -21.71
N ALA A 15 8.00 -14.62 -22.61
CA ALA A 15 7.50 -16.00 -22.59
C ALA A 15 8.09 -16.83 -21.44
N GLU A 16 9.24 -16.46 -20.91
CA GLU A 16 9.87 -17.13 -19.77
C GLU A 16 9.37 -16.62 -18.42
N VAL A 17 8.62 -15.52 -18.40
CA VAL A 17 8.07 -14.95 -17.15
C VAL A 17 6.94 -15.85 -16.65
N CYS A 18 7.08 -16.38 -15.44
CA CYS A 18 6.07 -17.20 -14.80
C CYS A 18 4.85 -16.37 -14.38
N GLY A 19 3.66 -16.89 -14.59
CA GLY A 19 2.40 -16.26 -14.23
C GLY A 19 2.08 -15.00 -15.06
N GLN A 20 1.32 -14.07 -14.48
CA GLN A 20 0.91 -12.79 -15.08
C GLN A 20 0.19 -12.94 -16.45
N GLN A 21 -0.56 -14.03 -16.65
CA GLN A 21 -1.22 -14.31 -17.92
C GLN A 21 -2.23 -13.23 -18.34
N HIS A 22 -2.82 -12.52 -17.38
CA HIS A 22 -3.72 -11.39 -17.64
C HIS A 22 -3.02 -10.20 -18.31
N LEU A 23 -1.69 -10.07 -18.17
CA LEU A 23 -0.86 -9.05 -18.81
C LEU A 23 -0.07 -9.62 -20.00
N LEU A 24 0.56 -10.79 -19.82
CA LEU A 24 1.62 -11.32 -20.71
C LEU A 24 1.14 -12.37 -21.71
N ALA A 25 -0.12 -12.86 -21.61
CA ALA A 25 -0.62 -13.80 -22.60
C ALA A 25 -0.64 -13.19 -24.02
N PRO A 26 -0.47 -14.01 -25.07
CA PRO A 26 -0.56 -13.52 -26.45
C PRO A 26 -1.87 -12.78 -26.70
N GLY A 27 -1.78 -11.64 -27.39
CA GLY A 27 -2.94 -10.79 -27.73
C GLY A 27 -3.36 -9.80 -26.65
N ARG A 28 -2.81 -9.86 -25.44
CA ARG A 28 -3.08 -8.87 -24.38
C ARG A 28 -2.52 -7.48 -24.75
N VAL A 29 -3.24 -6.43 -24.38
CA VAL A 29 -2.86 -5.05 -24.71
C VAL A 29 -1.46 -4.72 -24.20
N PHE A 30 -1.14 -5.04 -22.95
CA PHE A 30 0.18 -4.83 -22.37
C PHE A 30 1.29 -5.48 -23.20
N ARG A 31 1.14 -6.77 -23.53
CA ARG A 31 2.11 -7.51 -24.34
C ARG A 31 2.27 -6.91 -25.73
N ARG A 32 1.17 -6.60 -26.43
CA ARG A 32 1.20 -5.96 -27.75
C ARG A 32 1.88 -4.59 -27.74
N THR A 33 1.69 -3.81 -26.67
CA THR A 33 2.36 -2.52 -26.49
C THR A 33 3.88 -2.70 -26.40
N ILE A 34 4.35 -3.69 -25.64
CA ILE A 34 5.78 -3.98 -25.56
C ILE A 34 6.33 -4.46 -26.91
N GLU A 35 5.63 -5.38 -27.58
CA GLU A 35 6.02 -5.92 -28.88
C GLU A 35 6.03 -4.85 -30.00
N SER A 36 5.25 -3.77 -29.85
CA SER A 36 5.26 -2.65 -30.81
C SER A 36 6.51 -1.76 -30.73
N GLY A 37 7.31 -1.89 -29.68
CA GLY A 37 8.49 -1.06 -29.41
C GLY A 37 8.17 0.37 -28.94
N ARG A 38 6.90 0.77 -28.90
CA ARG A 38 6.48 2.08 -28.35
C ARG A 38 6.11 1.91 -26.87
N ILE A 39 7.01 2.30 -26.00
CA ILE A 39 6.85 2.08 -24.56
C ILE A 39 6.33 3.38 -23.92
N PRO A 40 5.07 3.40 -23.40
CA PRO A 40 4.56 4.54 -22.65
C PRO A 40 5.10 4.54 -21.22
N ASN A 41 4.89 5.64 -20.49
CA ASN A 41 5.15 5.67 -19.06
C ASN A 41 4.19 4.71 -18.31
N MET A 42 4.73 3.90 -17.41
CA MET A 42 4.00 2.83 -16.73
C MET A 42 4.29 2.80 -15.23
N ILE A 43 3.31 2.36 -14.46
CA ILE A 43 3.47 2.03 -13.05
C ILE A 43 3.06 0.57 -12.86
N PHE A 44 3.99 -0.23 -12.34
CA PHE A 44 3.75 -1.63 -11.98
C PHE A 44 3.51 -1.72 -10.48
N TYR A 45 2.35 -2.17 -10.06
CA TYR A 45 2.08 -2.38 -8.64
C TYR A 45 1.70 -3.83 -8.36
N GLY A 46 1.95 -4.27 -7.13
CA GLY A 46 1.64 -5.62 -6.67
C GLY A 46 2.75 -6.22 -5.81
N PRO A 47 2.56 -7.43 -5.26
CA PRO A 47 3.46 -8.08 -4.31
C PRO A 47 4.89 -8.24 -4.82
N SER A 48 5.84 -8.43 -3.89
CA SER A 48 7.23 -8.69 -4.23
C SER A 48 7.37 -10.07 -4.94
N GLY A 49 8.49 -10.26 -5.68
CA GLY A 49 8.76 -11.54 -6.35
C GLY A 49 7.87 -11.90 -7.55
N THR A 50 6.91 -11.05 -7.94
CA THR A 50 5.95 -11.28 -9.03
C THR A 50 6.46 -10.95 -10.43
N GLY A 51 7.69 -10.47 -10.56
CA GLY A 51 8.35 -10.24 -11.85
C GLY A 51 8.39 -8.81 -12.37
N LYS A 52 7.92 -7.79 -11.61
CA LYS A 52 7.90 -6.36 -12.01
C LYS A 52 9.24 -5.88 -12.58
N THR A 53 10.32 -6.01 -11.81
CA THR A 53 11.68 -5.61 -12.21
C THR A 53 12.20 -6.40 -13.43
N THR A 54 11.82 -7.68 -13.52
CA THR A 54 12.20 -8.55 -14.65
C THR A 54 11.54 -8.09 -15.95
N VAL A 55 10.23 -7.81 -15.91
CA VAL A 55 9.48 -7.33 -17.07
C VAL A 55 9.98 -5.95 -17.51
N ALA A 56 10.28 -5.04 -16.58
CA ALA A 56 10.85 -3.72 -16.91
C ALA A 56 12.20 -3.85 -17.64
N ARG A 57 13.05 -4.79 -17.22
CA ARG A 57 14.32 -5.07 -17.89
C ARG A 57 14.13 -5.64 -19.29
N ILE A 58 13.22 -6.62 -19.46
CA ILE A 58 12.91 -7.18 -20.78
C ILE A 58 12.39 -6.09 -21.73
N ILE A 59 11.57 -5.16 -21.22
CA ILE A 59 11.07 -4.02 -22.00
C ILE A 59 12.27 -3.16 -22.48
N ALA A 60 13.19 -2.82 -21.58
CA ALA A 60 14.35 -2.01 -21.95
C ALA A 60 15.21 -2.69 -23.01
N GLU A 61 15.51 -3.99 -22.83
CA GLU A 61 16.31 -4.77 -23.76
C GLU A 61 15.65 -4.87 -25.16
N ASN A 62 14.33 -5.01 -25.21
CA ASN A 62 13.57 -5.10 -26.47
C ASN A 62 13.35 -3.75 -27.17
N SER A 63 13.34 -2.65 -26.41
CA SER A 63 13.11 -1.31 -26.97
C SER A 63 14.39 -0.63 -27.49
N GLY A 64 15.56 -1.20 -27.18
CA GLY A 64 16.86 -0.58 -27.49
C GLY A 64 17.17 0.68 -26.67
N MET A 65 16.37 0.97 -25.65
CA MET A 65 16.58 2.11 -24.76
C MET A 65 17.67 1.81 -23.72
N THR A 66 18.39 2.85 -23.31
CA THR A 66 19.37 2.75 -22.21
C THR A 66 18.63 2.68 -20.88
N LEU A 67 18.84 1.58 -20.14
CA LEU A 67 18.18 1.35 -18.86
C LEU A 67 18.96 1.98 -17.71
N HIS A 68 18.35 2.96 -17.04
CA HIS A 68 18.79 3.46 -15.74
C HIS A 68 17.90 2.89 -14.63
N LYS A 69 18.53 2.44 -13.54
CA LYS A 69 17.81 1.90 -12.38
C LYS A 69 18.06 2.76 -11.17
N LEU A 70 16.98 3.21 -10.55
CA LEU A 70 16.99 3.89 -9.26
C LEU A 70 16.10 3.12 -8.27
N ASN A 71 16.41 3.26 -6.99
CA ASN A 71 15.58 2.71 -5.91
C ASN A 71 15.10 3.85 -5.02
N GLY A 72 13.78 3.97 -4.82
CA GLY A 72 13.15 5.04 -4.04
C GLY A 72 13.64 5.11 -2.59
N THR A 73 14.11 4.00 -2.01
CA THR A 73 14.62 3.97 -0.63
C THR A 73 15.98 4.64 -0.47
N SER A 74 16.77 4.72 -1.54
CA SER A 74 18.15 5.27 -1.52
C SER A 74 18.36 6.44 -2.47
N CYS A 75 17.38 6.73 -3.33
CA CYS A 75 17.48 7.73 -4.39
C CYS A 75 17.33 9.15 -3.85
N GLY A 76 18.29 10.02 -4.17
CA GLY A 76 18.23 11.45 -3.97
C GLY A 76 17.83 12.22 -5.25
N THR A 77 17.50 13.51 -5.10
CA THR A 77 17.25 14.40 -6.25
C THR A 77 18.45 14.53 -7.18
N GLY A 78 19.66 14.31 -6.65
CA GLY A 78 20.91 14.30 -7.42
C GLY A 78 20.99 13.13 -8.39
N ASP A 79 20.49 11.96 -7.99
CA ASP A 79 20.53 10.74 -8.81
C ASP A 79 19.57 10.85 -9.99
N ILE A 80 18.37 11.41 -9.76
CA ILE A 80 17.41 11.71 -10.83
C ILE A 80 18.05 12.67 -11.85
N LYS A 81 18.68 13.75 -11.35
CA LYS A 81 19.38 14.70 -12.22
C LYS A 81 20.58 14.10 -12.97
N ALA A 82 21.24 13.08 -12.38
CA ALA A 82 22.35 12.38 -13.05
C ALA A 82 21.86 11.60 -14.28
N VAL A 83 20.69 10.92 -14.18
CA VAL A 83 20.06 10.25 -15.33
C VAL A 83 19.79 11.25 -16.47
N LEU A 84 19.38 12.47 -16.13
CA LEU A 84 19.07 13.51 -17.11
C LEU A 84 20.30 14.04 -17.85
N LYS A 85 21.50 13.92 -17.28
CA LYS A 85 22.75 14.33 -17.95
C LYS A 85 23.12 13.44 -19.14
N ASP A 86 22.61 12.22 -19.18
CA ASP A 86 22.82 11.29 -20.28
C ASP A 86 21.92 11.59 -21.49
N ILE A 87 20.93 12.48 -21.33
CA ILE A 87 20.08 12.96 -22.42
C ILE A 87 20.95 13.74 -23.41
N GLY A 88 20.88 13.35 -24.70
CA GLY A 88 21.65 13.98 -25.78
C GLY A 88 23.10 13.50 -25.90
N THR A 89 23.52 12.55 -25.09
CA THR A 89 24.80 11.85 -25.25
C THR A 89 24.66 10.62 -26.16
N LEU A 90 25.79 10.06 -26.59
CA LEU A 90 25.81 8.78 -27.36
C LEU A 90 25.15 7.64 -26.56
N ALA A 91 25.26 7.66 -25.23
CA ALA A 91 24.63 6.68 -24.35
C ALA A 91 23.09 6.77 -24.35
N GLY A 92 22.52 7.95 -24.59
CA GLY A 92 21.07 8.19 -24.66
C GLY A 92 20.47 8.24 -26.06
N ALA A 93 21.24 7.94 -27.12
CA ALA A 93 20.80 8.08 -28.52
C ALA A 93 19.60 7.18 -28.87
N GLY A 94 19.42 6.05 -28.18
CA GLY A 94 18.26 5.15 -28.32
C GLY A 94 17.06 5.50 -27.44
N GLY A 95 17.12 6.61 -26.71
CA GLY A 95 16.16 6.94 -25.65
C GLY A 95 16.57 6.39 -24.28
N ILE A 96 16.05 6.98 -23.21
CA ILE A 96 16.33 6.58 -21.83
C ILE A 96 15.08 5.95 -21.23
N LEU A 97 15.22 4.74 -20.67
CA LEU A 97 14.22 4.11 -19.83
C LEU A 97 14.69 4.19 -18.37
N LEU A 98 13.96 4.96 -17.56
CA LEU A 98 14.19 5.03 -16.13
C LEU A 98 13.30 3.99 -15.44
N TYR A 99 13.90 2.96 -14.86
CA TYR A 99 13.22 2.05 -13.96
C TYR A 99 13.42 2.52 -12.51
N LEU A 100 12.32 2.92 -11.87
CA LEU A 100 12.30 3.38 -10.50
C LEU A 100 11.60 2.36 -9.60
N ASP A 101 12.38 1.63 -8.80
CA ASP A 101 11.85 0.64 -7.85
C ASP A 101 11.41 1.33 -6.56
N GLU A 102 10.29 0.86 -5.97
CA GLU A 102 9.73 1.35 -4.70
C GLU A 102 9.48 2.88 -4.70
N ILE A 103 8.77 3.37 -5.72
CA ILE A 103 8.50 4.82 -5.91
C ILE A 103 7.78 5.48 -4.72
N GLN A 104 7.03 4.73 -3.90
CA GLN A 104 6.32 5.26 -2.74
C GLN A 104 7.25 5.87 -1.68
N TYR A 105 8.53 5.54 -1.68
CA TYR A 105 9.50 6.14 -0.75
C TYR A 105 10.00 7.50 -1.21
N LEU A 106 9.74 7.90 -2.46
CA LEU A 106 10.06 9.26 -2.92
C LEU A 106 9.07 10.27 -2.33
N ASN A 107 9.57 11.36 -1.81
CA ASN A 107 8.72 12.47 -1.39
C ASN A 107 8.11 13.21 -2.60
N LYS A 108 7.09 14.04 -2.33
CA LYS A 108 6.35 14.77 -3.38
C LYS A 108 7.27 15.61 -4.29
N LYS A 109 8.30 16.25 -3.74
CA LYS A 109 9.24 17.09 -4.51
C LYS A 109 10.10 16.25 -5.47
N GLN A 110 10.53 15.06 -5.03
CA GLN A 110 11.26 14.13 -5.87
C GLN A 110 10.38 13.57 -6.98
N GLN A 111 9.12 13.21 -6.68
CA GLN A 111 8.16 12.77 -7.69
C GLN A 111 7.83 13.90 -8.69
N GLN A 112 7.76 15.15 -8.24
CA GLN A 112 7.57 16.30 -9.14
C GLN A 112 8.74 16.50 -10.10
N SER A 113 9.99 16.26 -9.68
CA SER A 113 11.14 16.39 -10.57
C SER A 113 11.17 15.36 -11.70
N LEU A 114 10.40 14.25 -11.59
CA LEU A 114 10.22 13.29 -12.67
C LEU A 114 9.25 13.79 -13.75
N LEU A 115 8.31 14.69 -13.40
CA LEU A 115 7.30 15.15 -14.34
C LEU A 115 7.90 15.86 -15.55
N GLU A 116 8.87 16.76 -15.33
CA GLU A 116 9.53 17.52 -16.39
C GLU A 116 10.11 16.57 -17.45
N CYS A 117 10.74 15.49 -17.02
CA CYS A 117 11.43 14.55 -17.91
C CYS A 117 10.48 13.65 -18.71
N ILE A 118 9.35 13.29 -18.12
CA ILE A 118 8.36 12.43 -18.79
C ILE A 118 7.40 13.23 -19.69
N GLU A 119 7.20 14.51 -19.42
CA GLU A 119 6.39 15.41 -20.26
C GLU A 119 7.08 15.72 -21.59
N ASP A 120 8.38 15.96 -21.53
CA ASP A 120 9.19 16.23 -22.73
C ASP A 120 9.42 14.99 -23.60
N GLY A 121 9.05 13.80 -23.11
CA GLY A 121 9.28 12.52 -23.77
C GLY A 121 10.76 12.11 -23.89
N THR A 122 11.66 12.80 -23.17
CA THR A 122 13.10 12.52 -23.16
C THR A 122 13.44 11.28 -22.37
N VAL A 123 12.59 10.94 -21.37
CA VAL A 123 12.71 9.76 -20.52
C VAL A 123 11.39 9.01 -20.50
N THR A 124 11.44 7.70 -20.73
CA THR A 124 10.32 6.81 -20.49
C THR A 124 10.43 6.27 -19.06
N LEU A 125 9.40 6.47 -18.25
CA LEU A 125 9.36 6.01 -16.86
C LEU A 125 8.64 4.66 -16.75
N ILE A 126 9.29 3.70 -16.11
CA ILE A 126 8.62 2.53 -15.52
C ILE A 126 8.88 2.56 -14.02
N ALA A 127 7.86 2.86 -13.23
CA ALA A 127 7.96 2.82 -11.78
C ALA A 127 7.36 1.52 -11.24
N SER A 128 7.89 1.03 -10.12
CA SER A 128 7.29 -0.10 -9.40
C SER A 128 7.00 0.24 -7.94
N THR A 129 5.99 -0.40 -7.39
CA THR A 129 5.59 -0.28 -5.99
C THR A 129 4.91 -1.56 -5.50
N THR A 130 5.07 -1.87 -4.22
CA THR A 130 4.28 -2.90 -3.53
C THR A 130 2.98 -2.34 -2.97
N GLU A 131 2.86 -1.01 -2.88
CA GLU A 131 1.72 -0.31 -2.31
C GLU A 131 0.71 0.10 -3.39
N ASN A 132 -0.52 0.42 -2.97
CA ASN A 132 -1.54 0.91 -3.89
C ASN A 132 -1.14 2.29 -4.44
N PRO A 133 -0.89 2.42 -5.77
CA PRO A 133 -0.34 3.63 -6.36
C PRO A 133 -1.24 4.87 -6.19
N TYR A 134 -2.55 4.69 -6.07
CA TYR A 134 -3.50 5.79 -5.92
C TYR A 134 -3.41 6.53 -4.58
N PHE A 135 -2.76 5.93 -3.57
CA PHE A 135 -2.55 6.56 -2.26
C PHE A 135 -1.17 7.19 -2.08
N TYR A 136 -0.16 6.68 -2.79
CA TYR A 136 1.24 7.02 -2.51
C TYR A 136 1.91 7.81 -3.64
N ILE A 137 1.38 7.71 -4.87
CA ILE A 137 1.96 8.40 -6.02
C ILE A 137 1.26 9.74 -6.26
N TYR A 138 2.04 10.77 -6.56
CA TYR A 138 1.52 12.09 -6.85
C TYR A 138 0.59 12.07 -8.07
N ASN A 139 -0.62 12.62 -7.93
CA ASN A 139 -1.69 12.53 -8.93
C ASN A 139 -1.26 13.02 -10.33
N ALA A 140 -0.43 14.06 -10.41
CA ALA A 140 0.06 14.56 -11.70
C ALA A 140 0.98 13.55 -12.41
N LEU A 141 1.76 12.76 -11.67
CA LEU A 141 2.56 11.66 -12.22
C LEU A 141 1.66 10.48 -12.61
N LEU A 142 0.72 10.13 -11.73
CA LEU A 142 -0.22 9.05 -11.97
C LEU A 142 -1.06 9.25 -13.24
N SER A 143 -1.51 10.49 -13.50
CA SER A 143 -2.30 10.84 -14.71
C SER A 143 -1.53 10.71 -16.02
N ARG A 144 -0.21 10.63 -15.98
CA ARG A 144 0.68 10.50 -17.15
C ARG A 144 1.24 9.09 -17.33
N CYS A 145 0.87 8.16 -16.46
CA CYS A 145 1.32 6.78 -16.48
C CYS A 145 0.14 5.82 -16.63
N THR A 146 0.36 4.72 -17.33
CA THR A 146 -0.60 3.61 -17.33
C THR A 146 -0.26 2.65 -16.19
N VAL A 147 -1.24 2.34 -15.36
CA VAL A 147 -1.06 1.48 -14.17
C VAL A 147 -1.35 0.03 -14.53
N PHE A 148 -0.44 -0.88 -14.18
CA PHE A 148 -0.59 -2.32 -14.38
C PHE A 148 -0.42 -3.06 -13.06
N GLU A 149 -1.39 -3.91 -12.74
CA GLU A 149 -1.38 -4.77 -11.57
C GLU A 149 -0.63 -6.07 -11.86
N PHE A 150 0.39 -6.37 -11.05
CA PHE A 150 1.07 -7.65 -11.01
C PHE A 150 0.49 -8.46 -9.84
N LYS A 151 -0.21 -9.53 -10.16
CA LYS A 151 -0.84 -10.40 -9.16
C LYS A 151 0.16 -11.33 -8.52
N SER A 152 -0.14 -11.76 -7.29
CA SER A 152 0.59 -12.85 -6.63
C SER A 152 0.64 -14.08 -7.56
N LEU A 153 1.77 -14.77 -7.57
CA LEU A 153 1.90 -16.00 -8.37
C LEU A 153 1.14 -17.12 -7.68
N THR A 154 0.49 -17.97 -8.47
CA THR A 154 -0.11 -19.19 -7.94
C THR A 154 0.98 -20.21 -7.58
N ALA A 155 0.67 -21.18 -6.70
CA ALA A 155 1.61 -22.27 -6.40
C ALA A 155 2.08 -22.99 -7.68
N ALA A 156 1.19 -23.18 -8.67
CA ALA A 156 1.54 -23.77 -9.96
C ALA A 156 2.52 -22.91 -10.78
N ASP A 157 2.38 -21.56 -10.75
CA ASP A 157 3.33 -20.65 -11.41
C ASP A 157 4.71 -20.71 -10.75
N VAL A 158 4.76 -20.77 -9.41
CA VAL A 158 6.01 -20.88 -8.65
C VAL A 158 6.67 -22.23 -8.90
N GLU A 159 5.91 -23.33 -8.89
CA GLU A 159 6.39 -24.68 -9.22
C GLU A 159 7.01 -24.73 -10.62
N GLN A 160 6.34 -24.16 -11.61
CA GLN A 160 6.89 -24.04 -12.97
C GLN A 160 8.21 -23.26 -12.99
N GLY A 161 8.30 -22.16 -12.22
CA GLY A 161 9.51 -21.38 -12.06
C GLY A 161 10.67 -22.17 -11.44
N LEU A 162 10.38 -22.97 -10.40
CA LEU A 162 11.34 -23.86 -9.75
C LEU A 162 11.85 -24.96 -10.71
N ARG A 163 10.96 -25.63 -11.45
CA ARG A 163 11.33 -26.63 -12.44
C ARG A 163 12.21 -26.06 -13.55
N ASN A 164 11.88 -24.86 -14.04
CA ASN A 164 12.70 -24.16 -15.02
C ASN A 164 14.11 -23.82 -14.46
N ALA A 165 14.19 -23.42 -13.19
CA ALA A 165 15.46 -23.14 -12.53
C ALA A 165 16.31 -24.40 -12.34
N LEU A 166 15.71 -25.52 -11.90
CA LEU A 166 16.39 -26.81 -11.76
C LEU A 166 17.00 -27.31 -13.09
N LYS A 167 16.24 -27.16 -14.19
CA LYS A 167 16.71 -27.51 -15.52
C LYS A 167 17.97 -26.68 -15.92
N LYS A 168 17.87 -25.34 -15.78
CA LYS A 168 18.98 -24.43 -16.09
C LYS A 168 20.20 -24.66 -15.19
N LEU A 169 19.98 -24.98 -13.90
CA LEU A 169 21.05 -25.35 -12.97
C LEU A 169 21.76 -26.61 -13.39
N SER A 170 21.02 -27.68 -13.68
CA SER A 170 21.57 -28.97 -14.14
C SER A 170 22.41 -28.79 -15.40
N GLU A 171 21.95 -27.97 -16.35
CA GLU A 171 22.69 -27.64 -17.57
C GLU A 171 23.97 -26.84 -17.27
N SER A 172 23.93 -25.89 -16.33
CA SER A 172 25.09 -25.02 -16.00
C SER A 172 26.15 -25.71 -15.14
N GLU A 173 25.76 -26.63 -14.26
CA GLU A 173 26.68 -27.38 -13.38
C GLU A 173 27.18 -28.66 -14.05
N GLY A 174 26.59 -29.10 -15.17
CA GLY A 174 26.93 -30.34 -15.84
C GLY A 174 26.60 -31.60 -15.01
N THR A 175 25.82 -31.42 -13.95
CA THR A 175 25.43 -32.48 -13.01
C THR A 175 23.90 -32.44 -12.86
N PRO A 176 23.18 -33.57 -13.00
CA PRO A 176 21.74 -33.62 -12.79
C PRO A 176 21.38 -33.17 -11.37
N ILE A 177 20.40 -32.26 -11.26
CA ILE A 177 19.83 -31.84 -9.99
C ILE A 177 18.37 -32.26 -10.03
N ARG A 178 17.99 -33.17 -9.15
CA ARG A 178 16.61 -33.68 -9.03
C ARG A 178 16.00 -33.23 -7.73
N MET A 179 14.72 -32.92 -7.76
CA MET A 179 13.93 -32.55 -6.61
C MET A 179 12.65 -33.40 -6.61
N GLU A 180 12.28 -33.92 -5.44
CA GLU A 180 11.04 -34.66 -5.27
C GLU A 180 9.84 -33.78 -5.61
N ASP A 181 8.78 -34.37 -6.20
CA ASP A 181 7.60 -33.60 -6.63
C ASP A 181 6.87 -32.97 -5.44
N ASP A 182 6.77 -33.68 -4.32
CA ASP A 182 6.19 -33.17 -3.07
C ASP A 182 7.06 -32.07 -2.42
N ALA A 183 8.39 -32.16 -2.53
CA ALA A 183 9.30 -31.10 -2.11
C ALA A 183 9.11 -29.82 -2.93
N CYS A 184 8.92 -29.98 -4.26
CA CYS A 184 8.68 -28.86 -5.16
C CYS A 184 7.33 -28.18 -4.88
N ALA A 185 6.27 -28.97 -4.71
CA ALA A 185 4.93 -28.49 -4.37
C ALA A 185 4.93 -27.77 -3.00
N TYR A 186 5.54 -28.37 -1.99
CA TYR A 186 5.65 -27.77 -0.66
C TYR A 186 6.42 -26.45 -0.67
N LEU A 187 7.53 -26.36 -1.42
CA LEU A 187 8.30 -25.11 -1.56
C LEU A 187 7.47 -24.05 -2.29
N ALA A 188 6.73 -24.41 -3.33
CA ALA A 188 5.89 -23.50 -4.09
C ALA A 188 4.76 -22.90 -3.23
N GLU A 189 4.08 -23.73 -2.41
CA GLU A 189 3.08 -23.29 -1.46
C GLU A 189 3.68 -22.39 -0.36
N SER A 190 4.81 -22.82 0.22
CA SER A 190 5.50 -22.10 1.31
C SER A 190 6.06 -20.73 0.87
N ALA A 191 6.24 -20.51 -0.42
CA ALA A 191 6.73 -19.25 -0.96
C ALA A 191 5.67 -18.15 -0.98
N GLY A 192 4.36 -18.49 -0.89
CA GLY A 192 3.27 -17.51 -0.83
C GLY A 192 3.19 -16.61 -2.06
N GLY A 193 3.55 -17.13 -3.26
CA GLY A 193 3.52 -16.36 -4.50
C GLY A 193 4.76 -15.52 -4.81
N ASP A 194 5.80 -15.55 -3.95
CA ASP A 194 7.10 -14.89 -4.19
C ASP A 194 8.12 -15.89 -4.76
N LEU A 195 8.31 -15.86 -6.10
CA LEU A 195 9.28 -16.73 -6.78
C LEU A 195 10.74 -16.43 -6.38
N ARG A 196 11.07 -15.20 -5.98
CA ARG A 196 12.42 -14.85 -5.52
C ARG A 196 12.76 -15.57 -4.23
N LYS A 197 11.79 -15.62 -3.30
CA LYS A 197 11.91 -16.37 -2.04
C LYS A 197 12.06 -17.87 -2.30
N ALA A 198 11.24 -18.44 -3.19
CA ALA A 198 11.33 -19.85 -3.57
C ALA A 198 12.71 -20.20 -4.16
N LEU A 199 13.22 -19.37 -5.08
CA LEU A 199 14.56 -19.55 -5.68
C LEU A 199 15.68 -19.40 -4.66
N GLY A 200 15.54 -18.52 -3.64
CA GLY A 200 16.50 -18.41 -2.55
C GLY A 200 16.56 -19.68 -1.69
N CYS A 201 15.41 -20.27 -1.36
CA CYS A 201 15.35 -21.55 -0.65
C CYS A 201 15.91 -22.70 -1.49
N LEU A 202 15.63 -22.72 -2.79
CA LEU A 202 16.19 -23.70 -3.73
C LEU A 202 17.71 -23.60 -3.80
N ASP A 203 18.29 -22.39 -3.90
CA ASP A 203 19.73 -22.14 -3.96
C ASP A 203 20.44 -22.72 -2.72
N PHE A 204 19.84 -22.49 -1.54
CA PHE A 204 20.33 -23.05 -0.30
C PHE A 204 20.27 -24.58 -0.27
N ALA A 205 19.14 -25.15 -0.72
CA ALA A 205 18.96 -26.61 -0.75
C ALA A 205 19.95 -27.29 -1.75
N VAL A 206 20.13 -26.71 -2.94
CA VAL A 206 21.12 -27.20 -3.94
C VAL A 206 22.55 -27.15 -3.40
N THR A 207 22.86 -26.08 -2.64
CA THR A 207 24.21 -25.92 -2.03
C THR A 207 24.42 -26.95 -0.91
N ALA A 208 23.38 -27.27 -0.12
CA ALA A 208 23.44 -28.23 0.98
C ALA A 208 23.38 -29.69 0.51
N ALA A 209 22.87 -29.95 -0.71
CA ALA A 209 22.72 -31.31 -1.23
C ALA A 209 24.09 -31.96 -1.49
N THR A 210 24.29 -33.15 -0.92
CA THR A 210 25.49 -33.95 -1.15
C THR A 210 25.50 -34.50 -2.57
N PRO A 211 26.60 -34.38 -3.32
CA PRO A 211 26.72 -35.00 -4.65
C PRO A 211 26.68 -36.52 -4.53
N GLU A 212 25.78 -37.15 -5.28
CA GLU A 212 25.67 -38.59 -5.44
C GLU A 212 26.10 -39.01 -6.84
N PRO A 213 26.38 -40.31 -7.12
CA PRO A 213 26.78 -40.76 -8.46
C PRO A 213 25.79 -40.39 -9.58
N GLU A 214 24.50 -40.27 -9.24
CA GLU A 214 23.42 -39.87 -10.16
C GLU A 214 23.12 -38.39 -10.19
N GLY A 215 23.85 -37.56 -9.44
CA GLY A 215 23.62 -36.11 -9.32
C GLY A 215 23.26 -35.67 -7.91
N LYS A 216 22.76 -34.45 -7.78
CA LYS A 216 22.25 -33.93 -6.50
C LYS A 216 20.76 -34.27 -6.34
N HIS A 217 20.37 -34.73 -5.17
CA HIS A 217 18.98 -35.05 -4.83
C HIS A 217 18.46 -34.15 -3.69
N ILE A 218 17.33 -33.47 -3.94
CA ILE A 218 16.69 -32.58 -2.99
C ILE A 218 15.41 -33.22 -2.50
N THR A 219 15.36 -33.52 -1.19
CA THR A 219 14.23 -34.20 -0.56
C THR A 219 13.26 -33.19 0.10
N LEU A 220 12.06 -33.65 0.39
CA LEU A 220 11.07 -32.86 1.15
C LEU A 220 11.61 -32.44 2.51
N ASP A 221 12.30 -33.31 3.23
CA ASP A 221 12.87 -33.00 4.55
C ASP A 221 13.88 -31.83 4.48
N MET A 222 14.75 -31.81 3.47
CA MET A 222 15.68 -30.71 3.23
C MET A 222 14.94 -29.37 3.04
N ILE A 223 13.89 -29.38 2.22
CA ILE A 223 13.07 -28.18 1.97
C ILE A 223 12.34 -27.74 3.24
N GLN A 224 11.80 -28.66 4.01
CA GLN A 224 11.16 -28.33 5.28
C GLN A 224 12.13 -27.69 6.28
N GLN A 225 13.37 -28.17 6.35
CA GLN A 225 14.40 -27.58 7.22
C GLN A 225 14.74 -26.15 6.80
N VAL A 226 14.83 -25.87 5.51
CA VAL A 226 15.10 -24.53 4.95
C VAL A 226 13.92 -23.61 5.14
N THR A 227 12.70 -24.10 4.91
CA THR A 227 11.48 -23.28 4.96
C THR A 227 10.99 -23.04 6.39
N ARG A 228 11.20 -23.94 7.36
CA ARG A 228 10.84 -23.75 8.78
C ARG A 228 11.49 -22.50 9.39
N ARG A 229 12.70 -22.15 8.97
CA ARG A 229 13.36 -20.88 9.37
C ARG A 229 12.76 -19.66 8.64
N THR A 230 12.11 -19.88 7.50
CA THR A 230 11.55 -18.81 6.67
C THR A 230 10.04 -18.63 6.92
N ALA A 231 9.33 -19.69 7.32
CA ALA A 231 7.89 -19.64 7.65
C ALA A 231 7.60 -18.85 8.94
N MET A 232 8.60 -18.62 9.80
CA MET A 232 8.51 -17.63 10.89
C MET A 232 8.58 -16.18 10.39
N ARG A 233 8.92 -15.94 9.11
CA ARG A 233 8.77 -14.65 8.43
C ARG A 233 7.60 -14.74 7.49
N TYR A 234 6.44 -14.48 8.01
CA TYR A 234 5.17 -14.33 7.34
C TYR A 234 5.32 -13.52 6.04
N ASP A 235 4.59 -13.93 5.00
CA ASP A 235 4.51 -13.20 3.74
C ASP A 235 3.80 -11.85 3.98
N ARG A 236 4.60 -10.80 4.05
CA ARG A 236 4.17 -9.44 4.37
C ARG A 236 3.32 -8.81 3.26
N ASP A 237 3.32 -9.41 2.07
CA ASP A 237 2.80 -8.84 0.83
C ASP A 237 1.82 -9.79 0.09
N GLY A 238 1.38 -10.91 0.71
CA GLY A 238 0.44 -11.86 0.10
C GLY A 238 -1.04 -11.57 0.42
N ASP A 239 -1.95 -12.19 -0.34
CA ASP A 239 -3.41 -12.10 -0.10
C ASP A 239 -3.79 -12.48 1.34
N ASP A 240 -3.11 -13.47 1.95
CA ASP A 240 -3.26 -13.85 3.36
C ASP A 240 -2.96 -12.69 4.32
N HIS A 241 -2.03 -11.80 3.98
CA HIS A 241 -1.73 -10.63 4.80
C HIS A 241 -2.91 -9.67 4.87
N TYR A 242 -3.52 -9.35 3.71
CA TYR A 242 -4.70 -8.49 3.67
C TYR A 242 -5.88 -9.11 4.42
N ASP A 243 -6.03 -10.43 4.37
CA ASP A 243 -7.05 -11.16 5.12
C ASP A 243 -6.81 -11.09 6.62
N VAL A 244 -5.57 -11.25 7.10
CA VAL A 244 -5.23 -11.08 8.52
C VAL A 244 -5.46 -9.66 8.99
N VAL A 245 -5.03 -8.66 8.23
CA VAL A 245 -5.26 -7.24 8.52
C VAL A 245 -6.76 -6.93 8.58
N SER A 246 -7.54 -7.48 7.64
CA SER A 246 -9.00 -7.36 7.60
C SER A 246 -9.67 -8.05 8.80
N ALA A 247 -9.25 -9.27 9.13
CA ALA A 247 -9.76 -10.02 10.26
C ALA A 247 -9.43 -9.32 11.59
N TYR A 248 -8.22 -8.78 11.74
CA TYR A 248 -7.82 -7.98 12.88
C TYR A 248 -8.74 -6.78 13.13
N GLN A 249 -9.00 -5.99 12.08
CA GLN A 249 -9.91 -4.85 12.17
C GLN A 249 -11.35 -5.28 12.48
N LYS A 250 -11.85 -6.31 11.79
CA LYS A 250 -13.21 -6.82 11.98
C LYS A 250 -13.44 -7.42 13.37
N SER A 251 -12.43 -8.04 13.97
CA SER A 251 -12.50 -8.58 15.33
C SER A 251 -12.62 -7.46 16.36
N MET A 252 -11.84 -6.38 16.25
CA MET A 252 -11.97 -5.21 17.12
C MET A 252 -13.35 -4.53 16.96
N ARG A 253 -13.81 -4.37 15.73
CA ARG A 253 -15.15 -3.82 15.40
C ARG A 253 -16.25 -4.70 15.95
N GLY A 254 -16.10 -6.02 15.82
CA GLY A 254 -17.06 -7.02 16.30
C GLY A 254 -17.00 -7.28 17.80
N SER A 255 -16.15 -6.57 18.55
CA SER A 255 -16.01 -6.70 20.00
C SER A 255 -15.57 -8.10 20.46
N ASP A 256 -14.70 -8.74 19.68
CA ASP A 256 -14.05 -10.00 20.04
C ASP A 256 -12.56 -9.75 20.37
N PRO A 257 -12.20 -9.57 21.66
CA PRO A 257 -10.83 -9.29 22.07
C PRO A 257 -9.89 -10.47 21.85
N ASP A 258 -10.37 -11.73 21.95
CA ASP A 258 -9.54 -12.92 21.80
C ASP A 258 -9.13 -13.10 20.33
N ALA A 259 -10.07 -12.96 19.40
CA ALA A 259 -9.76 -12.96 17.98
C ALA A 259 -8.85 -11.78 17.59
N ALA A 260 -9.10 -10.58 18.12
CA ALA A 260 -8.29 -9.41 17.86
C ALA A 260 -6.83 -9.60 18.32
N LEU A 261 -6.61 -10.17 19.51
CA LEU A 261 -5.29 -10.52 20.03
C LEU A 261 -4.61 -11.61 19.18
N HIS A 262 -5.36 -12.61 18.72
CA HIS A 262 -4.82 -13.65 17.86
C HIS A 262 -4.30 -13.07 16.54
N TYR A 263 -5.10 -12.23 15.87
CA TYR A 263 -4.67 -11.59 14.60
C TYR A 263 -3.58 -10.54 14.83
N LEU A 264 -3.58 -9.82 15.97
CA LEU A 264 -2.44 -8.98 16.37
C LEU A 264 -1.16 -9.82 16.46
N ALA A 265 -1.19 -10.95 17.17
CA ALA A 265 -0.03 -11.83 17.31
C ALA A 265 0.49 -12.29 15.94
N ARG A 266 -0.40 -12.67 15.01
CA ARG A 266 -0.02 -13.03 13.63
C ARG A 266 0.71 -11.91 12.92
N LEU A 267 0.23 -10.65 13.02
CA LEU A 267 0.88 -9.48 12.43
C LEU A 267 2.26 -9.20 13.06
N LEU A 268 2.38 -9.31 14.38
CA LEU A 268 3.63 -9.06 15.09
C LEU A 268 4.69 -10.13 14.82
N GLU A 269 4.31 -11.41 14.79
CA GLU A 269 5.21 -12.51 14.38
C GLU A 269 5.67 -12.36 12.93
N ALA A 270 4.83 -11.80 12.07
CA ALA A 270 5.20 -11.39 10.72
C ALA A 270 6.14 -10.19 10.66
N GLY A 271 6.40 -9.51 11.78
CA GLY A 271 7.17 -8.27 11.85
C GLY A 271 6.43 -7.06 11.27
N ASP A 272 5.10 -7.16 11.07
CA ASP A 272 4.30 -6.08 10.49
C ASP A 272 3.69 -5.17 11.57
N LEU A 273 4.55 -4.55 12.34
CA LEU A 273 4.19 -3.53 13.31
C LEU A 273 3.46 -2.32 12.70
N PRO A 274 3.85 -1.81 11.50
CA PRO A 274 3.16 -0.66 10.90
C PRO A 274 1.68 -0.90 10.60
N SER A 275 1.31 -2.05 10.02
CA SER A 275 -0.10 -2.36 9.71
C SER A 275 -0.91 -2.58 10.97
N ALA A 276 -0.36 -3.26 11.98
CA ALA A 276 -1.01 -3.43 13.28
C ALA A 276 -1.32 -2.08 13.93
N CYS A 277 -0.34 -1.16 13.98
CA CYS A 277 -0.51 0.18 14.52
C CYS A 277 -1.53 1.01 13.73
N ARG A 278 -1.42 1.00 12.40
CA ARG A 278 -2.33 1.76 11.51
C ARG A 278 -3.79 1.34 11.70
N ARG A 279 -4.07 0.02 11.69
CA ARG A 279 -5.44 -0.48 11.81
C ARG A 279 -6.04 -0.23 13.20
N LEU A 280 -5.21 -0.33 14.24
CA LEU A 280 -5.64 0.01 15.60
C LEU A 280 -6.06 1.48 15.71
N MET A 281 -5.28 2.40 15.15
CA MET A 281 -5.63 3.84 15.12
C MET A 281 -6.92 4.10 14.31
N VAL A 282 -7.09 3.43 13.17
CA VAL A 282 -8.30 3.54 12.36
C VAL A 282 -9.52 3.07 13.15
N CYS A 283 -9.47 1.87 13.77
CA CYS A 283 -10.59 1.35 14.57
C CYS A 283 -10.93 2.25 15.77
N ALA A 284 -9.94 2.84 16.42
CA ALA A 284 -10.19 3.78 17.51
C ALA A 284 -11.00 4.99 17.07
N CYS A 285 -10.79 5.48 15.85
CA CYS A 285 -11.50 6.65 15.31
C CYS A 285 -12.82 6.27 14.61
N GLU A 286 -12.82 5.17 13.83
CA GLU A 286 -13.93 4.75 12.99
C GLU A 286 -15.02 4.02 13.77
N ASP A 287 -14.62 3.08 14.65
CA ASP A 287 -15.53 2.13 15.28
C ASP A 287 -15.89 2.51 16.72
N VAL A 288 -14.98 3.15 17.46
CA VAL A 288 -15.22 3.61 18.86
C VAL A 288 -15.57 5.09 18.89
N GLY A 289 -14.70 5.93 18.34
CA GLY A 289 -14.93 7.35 18.11
C GLY A 289 -15.58 8.09 19.28
N LEU A 290 -16.75 8.68 19.01
CA LEU A 290 -17.50 9.49 19.98
C LEU A 290 -18.16 8.68 21.10
N ALA A 291 -18.25 7.35 20.98
CA ALA A 291 -18.75 6.52 22.06
C ALA A 291 -17.80 6.53 23.28
N TYR A 292 -16.48 6.64 23.04
CA TYR A 292 -15.46 6.79 24.07
C TYR A 292 -14.32 7.67 23.54
N PRO A 293 -14.44 9.01 23.55
CA PRO A 293 -13.48 9.91 22.91
C PRO A 293 -12.03 9.80 23.42
N GLN A 294 -11.83 9.37 24.68
CA GLN A 294 -10.51 9.17 25.26
C GLN A 294 -9.71 8.03 24.60
N ILE A 295 -10.38 7.16 23.82
CA ILE A 295 -9.72 6.05 23.12
C ILE A 295 -8.63 6.56 22.16
N ILE A 296 -8.84 7.69 21.52
CA ILE A 296 -7.94 8.24 20.50
C ILE A 296 -6.56 8.57 21.07
N PRO A 297 -6.42 9.43 22.12
CA PRO A 297 -5.13 9.69 22.73
C PRO A 297 -4.51 8.46 23.40
N ILE A 298 -5.30 7.55 23.96
CA ILE A 298 -4.80 6.29 24.57
C ILE A 298 -4.15 5.42 23.50
N VAL A 299 -4.85 5.17 22.39
CA VAL A 299 -4.33 4.36 21.28
C VAL A 299 -3.11 5.04 20.64
N LYS A 300 -3.13 6.37 20.49
CA LYS A 300 -1.97 7.11 19.99
C LYS A 300 -0.74 6.90 20.90
N ALA A 301 -0.91 7.01 22.21
CA ALA A 301 0.17 6.77 23.16
C ALA A 301 0.71 5.32 23.10
N ALA A 302 -0.18 4.32 23.00
CA ALA A 302 0.22 2.92 22.85
C ALA A 302 1.02 2.67 21.56
N VAL A 303 0.61 3.27 20.45
CA VAL A 303 1.33 3.20 19.17
C VAL A 303 2.69 3.90 19.26
N ASP A 304 2.80 5.05 19.93
CA ASP A 304 4.08 5.74 20.13
C ASP A 304 5.04 4.90 20.98
N ILE A 305 4.54 4.27 22.05
CA ILE A 305 5.34 3.32 22.87
C ILE A 305 5.80 2.16 21.99
N ALA A 306 4.89 1.53 21.23
CA ALA A 306 5.23 0.39 20.38
C ALA A 306 6.32 0.71 19.36
N ASN A 307 6.25 1.90 18.73
CA ASN A 307 7.26 2.36 17.79
C ASN A 307 8.60 2.72 18.49
N ALA A 308 8.57 3.22 19.72
CA ALA A 308 9.76 3.60 20.45
C ALA A 308 10.54 2.38 20.97
N VAL A 309 9.85 1.34 21.46
CA VAL A 309 10.50 0.15 22.04
C VAL A 309 10.77 -0.94 20.97
N GLY A 310 9.96 -1.00 19.92
CA GLY A 310 10.09 -2.03 18.89
C GLY A 310 9.68 -3.42 19.34
N LEU A 311 9.87 -4.42 18.46
CA LEU A 311 9.60 -5.82 18.75
C LEU A 311 10.79 -6.45 19.50
N PRO A 312 10.54 -7.35 20.46
CA PRO A 312 9.25 -7.97 20.80
C PRO A 312 8.39 -7.21 21.82
N GLU A 313 8.89 -6.16 22.48
CA GLU A 313 8.22 -5.48 23.61
C GLU A 313 6.99 -4.68 23.19
N ALA A 314 6.93 -4.21 21.94
CA ALA A 314 5.79 -3.48 21.36
C ALA A 314 4.45 -4.20 21.56
N ARG A 315 4.48 -5.55 21.65
CA ARG A 315 3.28 -6.37 21.82
C ARG A 315 2.47 -6.00 23.08
N LEU A 316 3.14 -5.55 24.15
CA LEU A 316 2.49 -5.29 25.44
C LEU A 316 1.56 -4.07 25.34
N ALA A 317 2.08 -2.94 24.89
CA ALA A 317 1.29 -1.72 24.72
C ALA A 317 0.17 -1.89 23.67
N LEU A 318 0.43 -2.64 22.60
CA LEU A 318 -0.56 -2.93 21.58
C LEU A 318 -1.66 -3.87 22.08
N ALA A 319 -1.34 -4.89 22.87
CA ALA A 319 -2.33 -5.80 23.45
C ALA A 319 -3.32 -5.05 24.34
N ASP A 320 -2.82 -4.20 25.26
CA ASP A 320 -3.67 -3.38 26.13
C ASP A 320 -4.63 -2.49 25.31
N ALA A 321 -4.11 -1.83 24.29
CA ALA A 321 -4.90 -0.94 23.43
C ALA A 321 -5.92 -1.71 22.57
N VAL A 322 -5.58 -2.88 22.05
CA VAL A 322 -6.46 -3.75 21.26
C VAL A 322 -7.62 -4.26 22.12
N VAL A 323 -7.34 -4.75 23.33
CA VAL A 323 -8.39 -5.17 24.25
C VAL A 323 -9.31 -4.00 24.59
N LEU A 324 -8.75 -2.83 24.87
CA LEU A 324 -9.53 -1.63 25.18
C LEU A 324 -10.43 -1.23 24.00
N VAL A 325 -9.93 -1.21 22.76
CA VAL A 325 -10.71 -0.90 21.56
C VAL A 325 -11.80 -1.95 21.35
N ALA A 326 -11.47 -3.24 21.47
CA ALA A 326 -12.43 -4.33 21.28
C ALA A 326 -13.57 -4.28 22.31
N THR A 327 -13.29 -3.95 23.57
CA THR A 327 -14.26 -3.94 24.66
C THR A 327 -14.96 -2.58 24.87
N SER A 328 -14.55 -1.52 24.15
CA SER A 328 -15.19 -0.20 24.23
C SER A 328 -16.55 -0.18 23.55
N PRO A 329 -17.48 0.69 24.00
CA PRO A 329 -18.71 0.95 23.24
C PRO A 329 -18.38 1.46 21.84
N LYS A 330 -19.23 1.15 20.87
CA LYS A 330 -19.01 1.45 19.45
C LYS A 330 -19.87 2.60 18.96
N SER A 331 -19.31 3.43 18.08
CA SER A 331 -20.04 4.43 17.32
C SER A 331 -19.30 4.75 16.02
N ASN A 332 -20.00 4.64 14.91
CA ASN A 332 -19.56 5.06 13.59
C ASN A 332 -20.22 6.39 13.14
N SER A 333 -20.92 7.08 14.02
CA SER A 333 -21.72 8.28 13.71
C SER A 333 -20.92 9.36 12.99
N ALA A 334 -19.68 9.63 13.42
CA ALA A 334 -18.79 10.62 12.79
C ALA A 334 -18.26 10.12 11.44
N HIS A 335 -17.95 8.82 11.31
CA HIS A 335 -17.52 8.20 10.06
C HIS A 335 -18.62 8.31 8.99
N ASP A 336 -19.87 7.96 9.32
CA ASP A 336 -20.98 8.03 8.38
C ASP A 336 -21.29 9.48 7.99
N ALA A 337 -21.19 10.41 8.95
CA ALA A 337 -21.41 11.84 8.71
C ALA A 337 -20.39 12.41 7.71
N ILE A 338 -19.10 12.14 7.88
CA ILE A 338 -18.08 12.64 6.95
C ILE A 338 -18.19 11.99 5.57
N ASN A 339 -18.51 10.71 5.48
CA ASN A 339 -18.70 10.03 4.21
C ASN A 339 -19.92 10.59 3.43
N ALA A 340 -21.02 10.88 4.11
CA ALA A 340 -22.17 11.54 3.50
C ALA A 340 -21.82 12.94 2.97
N ALA A 341 -21.04 13.73 3.73
CA ALA A 341 -20.58 15.03 3.29
C ALA A 341 -19.62 14.94 2.09
N ILE A 342 -18.70 13.96 2.08
CA ILE A 342 -17.80 13.70 0.94
C ILE A 342 -18.60 13.31 -0.29
N ALA A 343 -19.62 12.47 -0.16
CA ALA A 343 -20.49 12.06 -1.27
C ALA A 343 -21.19 13.27 -1.91
N ASP A 344 -21.67 14.23 -1.11
CA ASP A 344 -22.27 15.47 -1.60
C ASP A 344 -21.27 16.31 -2.40
N VAL A 345 -20.04 16.47 -1.89
CA VAL A 345 -18.96 17.19 -2.58
C VAL A 345 -18.62 16.51 -3.91
N GLN A 346 -18.48 15.19 -3.93
CA GLN A 346 -18.19 14.41 -5.14
C GLN A 346 -19.33 14.49 -6.18
N ALA A 347 -20.57 14.61 -5.71
CA ALA A 347 -21.74 14.82 -6.57
C ALA A 347 -21.89 16.27 -7.05
N GLY A 348 -20.95 17.17 -6.73
CA GLY A 348 -20.99 18.59 -7.11
C GLY A 348 -21.98 19.42 -6.26
N ARG A 349 -22.58 18.88 -5.23
CA ARG A 349 -23.49 19.60 -4.33
C ARG A 349 -22.70 20.40 -3.29
N THR A 350 -22.04 21.47 -3.72
CA THR A 350 -21.22 22.30 -2.83
C THR A 350 -21.82 23.69 -2.60
N GLY A 351 -22.32 24.34 -3.65
CA GLY A 351 -22.88 25.69 -3.59
C GLY A 351 -21.88 26.78 -3.16
N PRO A 352 -22.23 28.05 -3.28
CA PRO A 352 -21.42 29.16 -2.77
C PRO A 352 -21.48 29.21 -1.23
N ILE A 353 -20.36 29.54 -0.62
CA ILE A 353 -20.26 29.77 0.84
C ILE A 353 -21.17 30.95 1.20
N PRO A 354 -22.04 30.83 2.23
CA PRO A 354 -22.88 31.93 2.72
C PRO A 354 -22.06 33.19 3.01
N ARG A 355 -22.57 34.35 2.57
CA ARG A 355 -21.81 35.60 2.60
C ARG A 355 -21.27 35.96 3.99
N GLN A 356 -22.06 35.73 5.03
CA GLN A 356 -21.67 36.01 6.42
C GLN A 356 -20.47 35.16 6.91
N LEU A 357 -20.16 34.03 6.26
CA LEU A 357 -19.06 33.14 6.62
C LEU A 357 -17.79 33.41 5.79
N GLN A 358 -17.88 34.25 4.73
CA GLN A 358 -16.73 34.58 3.89
C GLN A 358 -15.73 35.47 4.62
N ASN A 359 -14.46 35.35 4.26
CA ASN A 359 -13.40 36.15 4.87
C ASN A 359 -13.58 37.63 4.54
N LYS A 360 -13.41 38.50 5.53
CA LYS A 360 -13.51 39.98 5.42
C LYS A 360 -12.52 40.60 4.42
N HIS A 361 -11.42 39.94 4.12
CA HIS A 361 -10.42 40.38 3.15
C HIS A 361 -10.90 40.42 1.68
N TYR A 362 -12.01 39.73 1.40
CA TYR A 362 -12.67 39.78 0.08
C TYR A 362 -13.66 40.94 -0.08
N ASP A 363 -13.93 41.72 0.96
CA ASP A 363 -14.64 42.97 0.83
C ASP A 363 -13.65 43.99 0.26
N GLY A 364 -13.84 44.45 -0.98
CA GLY A 364 -12.96 45.42 -1.64
C GLY A 364 -12.69 46.63 -0.73
N GLU A 365 -11.61 47.38 -1.01
CA GLU A 365 -11.25 48.58 -0.23
C GLU A 365 -12.40 49.57 -0.13
N ASP A 366 -13.30 49.60 -1.12
CA ASP A 366 -14.46 50.51 -1.21
C ASP A 366 -15.74 49.96 -0.55
N ALA A 367 -15.72 48.81 0.06
CA ALA A 367 -16.90 48.25 0.71
C ALA A 367 -17.24 49.03 1.98
N LEU A 368 -18.40 49.72 1.98
CA LEU A 368 -18.90 50.56 3.10
C LEU A 368 -19.06 49.79 4.41
N VAL A 369 -19.26 48.46 4.36
CA VAL A 369 -19.34 47.62 5.55
C VAL A 369 -18.68 46.26 5.25
N LYS A 370 -17.64 45.90 6.01
CA LYS A 370 -16.91 44.63 5.91
C LYS A 370 -17.43 43.58 6.87
N GLY A 371 -17.59 42.35 6.40
CA GLY A 371 -18.00 41.21 7.23
C GLY A 371 -19.43 41.30 7.75
N GLN A 372 -20.36 41.73 6.89
CA GLN A 372 -21.76 41.93 7.26
C GLN A 372 -22.45 40.61 7.67
N ASN A 373 -23.24 40.73 8.74
CA ASN A 373 -24.22 39.78 9.22
C ASN A 373 -23.70 38.50 9.88
N TYR A 374 -22.40 38.32 10.12
CA TYR A 374 -21.93 37.22 10.97
C TYR A 374 -22.28 37.52 12.44
N LYS A 375 -23.08 36.64 13.01
CA LYS A 375 -23.40 36.69 14.43
C LYS A 375 -22.32 35.90 15.20
N TYR A 376 -21.51 36.62 16.01
CA TYR A 376 -20.44 35.97 16.78
C TYR A 376 -21.06 35.21 17.97
N ALA A 377 -21.00 33.89 17.96
CA ALA A 377 -21.70 33.06 18.93
C ALA A 377 -21.35 33.34 20.40
N HIS A 378 -20.12 33.80 20.68
CA HIS A 378 -19.68 34.16 22.05
C HIS A 378 -20.38 35.38 22.62
N ASP A 379 -21.01 36.25 21.79
CA ASP A 379 -21.78 37.40 22.24
C ASP A 379 -23.20 37.04 22.66
N TYR A 380 -23.61 35.76 22.52
CA TYR A 380 -24.96 35.29 22.81
C TYR A 380 -24.98 34.30 23.97
N PRO A 381 -26.12 34.17 24.67
CA PRO A 381 -26.31 33.22 25.76
C PRO A 381 -25.94 31.81 25.33
N ASN A 382 -25.31 31.05 26.22
CA ASN A 382 -24.81 29.69 25.97
C ASN A 382 -23.83 29.58 24.78
N HIS A 383 -23.26 30.70 24.30
CA HIS A 383 -22.40 30.74 23.14
C HIS A 383 -23.03 30.14 21.89
N TRP A 384 -24.32 30.30 21.72
CA TRP A 384 -25.08 29.81 20.60
C TRP A 384 -26.03 30.87 20.04
N VAL A 385 -26.15 30.91 18.71
CA VAL A 385 -27.07 31.76 17.98
C VAL A 385 -27.49 31.07 16.68
N GLU A 386 -28.77 31.19 16.36
CA GLU A 386 -29.28 30.65 15.11
C GLU A 386 -28.79 31.48 13.92
N GLN A 387 -28.04 30.82 13.03
CA GLN A 387 -27.64 31.35 11.74
C GLN A 387 -27.33 30.21 10.76
N GLN A 388 -27.40 30.52 9.48
CA GLN A 388 -27.12 29.53 8.44
C GLN A 388 -25.60 29.37 8.24
N TYR A 389 -25.11 28.13 8.33
CA TYR A 389 -23.70 27.78 8.10
C TYR A 389 -23.50 27.02 6.78
N LEU A 390 -24.45 26.21 6.33
CA LEU A 390 -24.35 25.48 5.08
C LEU A 390 -24.77 26.35 3.89
N PRO A 391 -24.22 26.09 2.68
CA PRO A 391 -24.71 26.69 1.44
C PRO A 391 -26.20 26.47 1.24
N ASP A 392 -26.85 27.36 0.47
CA ASP A 392 -28.31 27.31 0.24
C ASP A 392 -28.80 25.95 -0.28
N VAL A 393 -28.01 25.31 -1.15
CA VAL A 393 -28.34 23.98 -1.71
C VAL A 393 -28.30 22.86 -0.68
N LEU A 394 -27.68 23.11 0.48
CA LEU A 394 -27.47 22.15 1.58
C LEU A 394 -28.08 22.62 2.91
N LYS A 395 -28.78 23.76 2.95
CA LYS A 395 -29.23 24.40 4.19
C LYS A 395 -30.03 23.49 5.13
N ASN A 396 -30.75 22.52 4.60
CA ASN A 396 -31.56 21.56 5.34
C ASN A 396 -30.87 20.19 5.51
N THR A 397 -29.62 20.04 5.05
CA THR A 397 -28.90 18.77 5.12
C THR A 397 -28.40 18.55 6.55
N LYS A 398 -28.56 17.32 7.03
CA LYS A 398 -28.09 16.88 8.33
C LYS A 398 -27.18 15.67 8.11
N TYR A 399 -25.89 15.83 8.31
CA TYR A 399 -24.91 14.76 8.17
C TYR A 399 -24.74 13.95 9.45
N TYR A 400 -24.59 14.65 10.59
CA TYR A 400 -24.31 14.01 11.87
C TYR A 400 -25.62 13.67 12.60
N THR A 401 -25.69 12.42 13.06
CA THR A 401 -26.73 11.91 13.94
C THR A 401 -26.09 11.29 15.16
N PHE A 402 -26.55 11.65 16.36
CA PHE A 402 -26.00 11.10 17.61
C PHE A 402 -26.26 9.61 17.71
N GLY A 403 -25.23 8.84 18.07
CA GLY A 403 -25.37 7.41 18.39
C GLY A 403 -26.09 7.19 19.73
N GLU A 404 -26.55 5.96 19.95
CA GLU A 404 -27.31 5.59 21.14
C GLU A 404 -26.47 5.37 22.41
N ASN A 405 -25.11 5.51 22.31
CA ASN A 405 -24.23 5.35 23.46
C ASN A 405 -24.33 6.52 24.45
N LYS A 406 -23.91 6.27 25.69
CA LYS A 406 -24.04 7.22 26.80
C LYS A 406 -23.43 8.60 26.51
N ASN A 407 -22.26 8.66 25.90
CA ASN A 407 -21.54 9.92 25.67
C ASN A 407 -22.22 10.77 24.60
N GLU A 408 -22.66 10.17 23.50
CA GLU A 408 -23.36 10.90 22.45
C GLU A 408 -24.75 11.32 22.89
N GLN A 409 -25.46 10.51 23.67
CA GLN A 409 -26.74 10.92 24.23
C GLN A 409 -26.62 12.08 25.26
N ALA A 410 -25.55 12.07 26.07
CA ALA A 410 -25.24 13.20 26.96
C ALA A 410 -24.94 14.48 26.15
N SER A 411 -24.19 14.35 25.07
CA SER A 411 -23.88 15.46 24.14
C SER A 411 -25.18 15.96 23.45
N ARG A 412 -26.04 15.06 23.03
CA ARG A 412 -27.36 15.40 22.44
C ARG A 412 -28.22 16.22 23.41
N ALA A 413 -28.34 15.76 24.65
CA ALA A 413 -29.09 16.46 25.68
C ALA A 413 -28.52 17.85 25.99
N TYR A 414 -27.18 17.96 26.09
CA TYR A 414 -26.53 19.25 26.24
C TYR A 414 -26.80 20.18 25.05
N TRP A 415 -26.72 19.69 23.83
CA TRP A 415 -26.92 20.45 22.61
C TRP A 415 -28.37 20.91 22.43
N ALA A 416 -29.35 20.07 22.76
CA ALA A 416 -30.77 20.44 22.79
C ALA A 416 -31.03 21.59 23.79
N ARG A 417 -30.42 21.51 24.98
CA ARG A 417 -30.56 22.55 26.01
C ARG A 417 -30.05 23.92 25.54
N ILE A 418 -28.85 23.98 24.91
CA ILE A 418 -28.28 25.26 24.45
C ILE A 418 -29.09 25.88 23.30
N LYS A 419 -29.81 25.05 22.53
CA LYS A 419 -30.69 25.48 21.43
C LYS A 419 -32.08 25.86 21.89
N GLY A 420 -32.43 25.61 23.14
CA GLY A 420 -33.79 25.81 23.66
C GLY A 420 -34.81 24.76 23.17
N GLU A 421 -34.33 23.60 22.69
CA GLU A 421 -35.14 22.47 22.22
C GLU A 421 -35.46 21.52 23.41
N GLU A 422 -36.01 22.00 24.51
CA GLU A 422 -36.20 21.24 25.78
C GLU A 422 -37.23 20.11 25.74
N ASN A 423 -37.81 19.76 24.60
CA ASN A 423 -38.85 18.74 24.49
C ASN A 423 -38.64 17.81 23.27
N VAL A 424 -37.50 17.11 23.17
CA VAL A 424 -37.39 15.99 22.22
C VAL A 424 -36.76 14.78 22.89
#